data_bfb17d0f1479814aef9b6c5d594a90a2
#
_entry.id   bfb17d0f1479814aef9b6c5d594a90a2
#
_cell.length_a   1.000
_cell.length_b   1.000
_cell.length_c   1.000
_cell.angle_alpha   90.00
_cell.angle_beta   90.00
_cell.angle_gamma   90.00
#
_symmetry.space_group_name_H-M   'P 1'
#
loop_
_entity.id
_entity.type
_entity.pdbx_description
1 polymer ?
#
loop_
_entity_poly.entity_id
_entity_poly.type
_entity_poly.pdbx_seq_one_letter_code
_entity_poly.pdbx_strand_id
1 'polypeptide(L)'
;ARPIMLLENESRVVDDGLANIILSKEEESIKAYASELVKIRNGKEDYETCLKNMHTRPYYGAMMIKLKDVDSAVGGLIYSTADILRAAFKCIGAKPAIKTISSVIVMHKDDEQLIFTDPSTVQKPSAEQLVDIAANAISFANMMNMNSLGAFLTYSTNNSGKGENPDLVREAVKIATERGLNVINGEMQFDSAYDLNVRKAKFPSAVQKEAGVFIFPNLESCNIGCKIAQRMGKYGAVGAILQGVNGAINDFSRGATVADVIDVTSITILNGYTFK
;
A
#
# COMPACT_ATOMS: atom_id res chain seq x y z
N ALA A 1 -5.79 20.98 -2.27
CA ALA A 1 -6.55 20.07 -3.11
C ALA A 1 -8.00 20.58 -3.26
N ARG A 2 -8.67 20.21 -4.34
CA ARG A 2 -10.10 20.45 -4.53
C ARG A 2 -10.78 19.09 -4.46
N PRO A 3 -11.52 18.77 -3.39
CA PRO A 3 -12.21 17.50 -3.26
C PRO A 3 -13.43 17.43 -4.20
N ILE A 4 -13.67 16.24 -4.75
CA ILE A 4 -14.86 15.88 -5.49
C ILE A 4 -15.51 14.72 -4.77
N MET A 5 -16.78 14.85 -4.39
CA MET A 5 -17.54 13.77 -3.77
C MET A 5 -18.18 12.91 -4.85
N LEU A 6 -17.86 11.63 -4.87
CA LEU A 6 -18.43 10.65 -5.79
C LEU A 6 -19.59 9.92 -5.09
N LEU A 7 -20.83 10.19 -5.52
CA LEU A 7 -22.06 9.72 -4.91
C LEU A 7 -22.81 8.74 -5.81
N GLU A 8 -23.54 7.81 -5.24
CA GLU A 8 -24.38 6.88 -6.01
C GLU A 8 -25.65 7.56 -6.53
N ASN A 9 -26.24 8.41 -5.68
CA ASN A 9 -27.49 9.13 -5.99
C ASN A 9 -27.57 10.46 -5.22
N GLU A 10 -28.60 11.26 -5.53
CA GLU A 10 -28.79 12.60 -4.96
C GLU A 10 -29.11 12.64 -3.46
N SER A 11 -29.61 11.57 -2.89
CA SER A 11 -30.06 11.55 -1.48
C SER A 11 -28.92 11.79 -0.46
N ARG A 12 -27.68 11.80 -0.93
CA ARG A 12 -26.49 12.03 -0.12
C ARG A 12 -25.73 13.31 -0.43
N VAL A 13 -26.27 14.16 -1.28
CA VAL A 13 -25.69 15.48 -1.56
C VAL A 13 -25.81 16.33 -0.31
N VAL A 14 -24.67 16.83 0.16
CA VAL A 14 -24.59 17.83 1.23
C VAL A 14 -24.18 19.14 0.59
N ASP A 15 -24.90 20.22 0.87
CA ASP A 15 -24.55 21.55 0.40
C ASP A 15 -23.43 22.14 1.28
N ASP A 16 -22.23 21.69 1.02
CA ASP A 16 -20.99 22.08 1.71
C ASP A 16 -20.02 22.85 0.79
N GLY A 17 -20.49 23.22 -0.40
CA GLY A 17 -19.69 23.92 -1.42
C GLY A 17 -18.70 23.01 -2.16
N LEU A 18 -18.74 21.69 -1.95
CA LEU A 18 -17.90 20.73 -2.66
C LEU A 18 -18.51 20.36 -4.02
N ALA A 19 -17.65 20.03 -4.98
CA ALA A 19 -18.09 19.45 -6.23
C ALA A 19 -18.61 18.02 -6.01
N ASN A 20 -19.76 17.71 -6.59
CA ASN A 20 -20.39 16.39 -6.50
C ASN A 20 -20.52 15.79 -7.90
N ILE A 21 -20.14 14.50 -8.03
CA ILE A 21 -20.45 13.65 -9.18
C ILE A 21 -21.46 12.61 -8.72
N ILE A 22 -22.61 12.56 -9.36
CA ILE A 22 -23.72 11.67 -9.01
C ILE A 22 -23.81 10.59 -10.07
N LEU A 23 -23.36 9.38 -9.76
CA LEU A 23 -23.23 8.28 -10.74
C LEU A 23 -24.53 7.99 -11.50
N SER A 24 -25.68 8.09 -10.83
CA SER A 24 -26.98 7.87 -11.51
C SER A 24 -27.30 8.89 -12.62
N LYS A 25 -26.50 9.96 -12.75
CA LYS A 25 -26.63 10.99 -13.79
C LYS A 25 -25.50 10.98 -14.82
N GLU A 26 -24.47 10.14 -14.62
CA GLU A 26 -23.23 10.11 -15.40
C GLU A 26 -23.25 9.05 -16.52
N GLU A 27 -24.39 8.82 -17.15
CA GLU A 27 -24.55 7.71 -18.09
C GLU A 27 -23.59 7.77 -19.29
N GLU A 28 -23.31 8.95 -19.82
CA GLU A 28 -22.36 9.13 -20.93
C GLU A 28 -20.93 8.86 -20.50
N SER A 29 -20.51 9.40 -19.36
CA SER A 29 -19.18 9.17 -18.77
C SER A 29 -18.99 7.70 -18.42
N ILE A 30 -20.00 7.05 -17.85
CA ILE A 30 -19.99 5.61 -17.52
C ILE A 30 -19.76 4.76 -18.77
N LYS A 31 -20.46 5.04 -19.88
CA LYS A 31 -20.31 4.34 -21.14
C LYS A 31 -18.91 4.57 -21.76
N ALA A 32 -18.44 5.81 -21.69
CA ALA A 32 -17.10 6.17 -22.19
C ALA A 32 -16.00 5.45 -21.38
N TYR A 33 -16.07 5.48 -20.05
CA TYR A 33 -15.12 4.78 -19.17
C TYR A 33 -15.18 3.26 -19.32
N ALA A 34 -16.38 2.67 -19.50
CA ALA A 34 -16.53 1.25 -19.76
C ALA A 34 -15.83 0.85 -21.07
N SER A 35 -16.02 1.63 -22.14
CA SER A 35 -15.36 1.39 -23.43
C SER A 35 -13.83 1.47 -23.31
N GLU A 36 -13.32 2.41 -22.52
CA GLU A 36 -11.89 2.54 -22.28
C GLU A 36 -11.34 1.38 -21.42
N LEU A 37 -12.10 0.96 -20.40
CA LEU A 37 -11.73 -0.18 -19.58
C LEU A 37 -11.64 -1.48 -20.40
N VAL A 38 -12.52 -1.73 -21.36
CA VAL A 38 -12.42 -2.87 -22.28
C VAL A 38 -11.06 -2.89 -22.99
N LYS A 39 -10.59 -1.73 -23.49
CA LYS A 39 -9.28 -1.62 -24.15
C LYS A 39 -8.14 -1.92 -23.18
N ILE A 40 -8.19 -1.33 -21.96
CA ILE A 40 -7.21 -1.57 -20.90
C ILE A 40 -7.15 -3.05 -20.52
N ARG A 41 -8.30 -3.72 -20.44
CA ARG A 41 -8.40 -5.14 -20.08
C ARG A 41 -7.95 -6.10 -21.21
N ASN A 42 -7.85 -5.61 -22.45
CA ASN A 42 -7.33 -6.33 -23.59
C ASN A 42 -7.96 -7.73 -23.77
N GLY A 43 -9.28 -7.79 -23.86
CA GLY A 43 -10.06 -9.02 -24.07
C GLY A 43 -10.28 -9.89 -22.81
N LYS A 44 -9.77 -9.49 -21.65
CA LYS A 44 -9.99 -10.22 -20.39
C LYS A 44 -11.38 -10.02 -19.79
N GLU A 45 -12.07 -8.98 -20.18
CA GLU A 45 -13.45 -8.63 -19.74
C GLU A 45 -14.21 -8.05 -20.91
N ASP A 46 -15.48 -8.41 -21.05
CA ASP A 46 -16.38 -7.87 -22.05
C ASP A 46 -16.95 -6.49 -21.65
N TYR A 47 -17.62 -5.85 -22.60
CA TYR A 47 -18.19 -4.51 -22.41
C TYR A 47 -19.25 -4.49 -21.29
N GLU A 48 -20.13 -5.49 -21.23
CA GLU A 48 -21.21 -5.55 -20.22
C GLU A 48 -20.63 -5.67 -18.80
N THR A 49 -19.59 -6.48 -18.62
CA THR A 49 -18.86 -6.57 -17.35
C THR A 49 -18.20 -5.24 -16.98
N CYS A 50 -17.54 -4.59 -17.94
CA CYS A 50 -16.92 -3.28 -17.73
C CYS A 50 -17.97 -2.21 -17.40
N LEU A 51 -19.08 -2.19 -18.11
CA LEU A 51 -20.19 -1.26 -17.90
C LEU A 51 -20.78 -1.42 -16.49
N LYS A 52 -21.06 -2.66 -16.08
CA LYS A 52 -21.54 -2.98 -14.73
C LYS A 52 -20.56 -2.48 -13.65
N ASN A 53 -19.26 -2.66 -13.85
CA ASN A 53 -18.24 -2.18 -12.94
C ASN A 53 -18.25 -0.65 -12.81
N MET A 54 -18.44 0.09 -13.93
CA MET A 54 -18.46 1.55 -13.93
C MET A 54 -19.62 2.16 -13.13
N HIS A 55 -20.68 1.44 -12.89
CA HIS A 55 -21.76 1.88 -11.99
C HIS A 55 -21.34 1.83 -10.50
N THR A 56 -20.12 1.45 -10.18
CA THR A 56 -19.60 1.42 -8.81
C THR A 56 -18.57 2.52 -8.59
N ARG A 57 -18.62 3.18 -7.44
CA ARG A 57 -17.70 4.28 -7.10
C ARG A 57 -16.22 3.88 -7.16
N PRO A 58 -15.78 2.66 -6.69
CA PRO A 58 -14.39 2.26 -6.80
C PRO A 58 -13.86 2.24 -8.23
N TYR A 59 -14.61 1.65 -9.16
CA TYR A 59 -14.19 1.56 -10.55
C TYR A 59 -14.24 2.91 -11.27
N TYR A 60 -15.31 3.69 -11.05
CA TYR A 60 -15.44 5.03 -11.63
C TYR A 60 -14.29 5.93 -11.15
N GLY A 61 -14.03 5.99 -9.83
CA GLY A 61 -12.92 6.77 -9.27
C GLY A 61 -11.54 6.29 -9.75
N ALA A 62 -11.34 4.99 -9.91
CA ALA A 62 -10.11 4.45 -10.46
C ALA A 62 -9.91 4.83 -11.94
N MET A 63 -10.98 4.87 -12.74
CA MET A 63 -10.93 5.34 -14.14
C MET A 63 -10.67 6.84 -14.22
N MET A 64 -11.21 7.65 -13.32
CA MET A 64 -10.88 9.10 -13.27
C MET A 64 -9.38 9.32 -13.06
N ILE A 65 -8.73 8.53 -12.20
CA ILE A 65 -7.26 8.57 -12.03
C ILE A 65 -6.57 8.13 -13.31
N LYS A 66 -7.00 7.02 -13.89
CA LYS A 66 -6.39 6.44 -15.10
C LYS A 66 -6.39 7.43 -16.27
N LEU A 67 -7.47 8.16 -16.45
CA LEU A 67 -7.67 9.13 -17.53
C LEU A 67 -7.20 10.53 -17.16
N LYS A 68 -6.69 10.73 -15.94
CA LYS A 68 -6.19 12.01 -15.41
C LYS A 68 -7.27 13.09 -15.22
N ASP A 69 -8.51 12.70 -14.99
CA ASP A 69 -9.58 13.60 -14.61
C ASP A 69 -9.44 14.07 -13.16
N VAL A 70 -8.76 13.25 -12.34
CA VAL A 70 -8.36 13.58 -10.96
C VAL A 70 -6.92 13.13 -10.70
N ASP A 71 -6.25 13.77 -9.73
CA ASP A 71 -4.88 13.44 -9.35
C ASP A 71 -4.81 12.22 -8.42
N SER A 72 -5.84 12.01 -7.60
CA SER A 72 -5.89 10.94 -6.59
C SER A 72 -7.32 10.62 -6.18
N ALA A 73 -7.53 9.44 -5.59
CA ALA A 73 -8.81 9.06 -5.01
C ALA A 73 -8.63 8.32 -3.69
N VAL A 74 -9.60 8.50 -2.81
CA VAL A 74 -9.74 7.75 -1.56
C VAL A 74 -11.16 7.20 -1.47
N GLY A 75 -11.30 5.99 -0.95
CA GLY A 75 -12.59 5.34 -0.80
C GLY A 75 -12.61 4.40 0.40
N GLY A 76 -13.62 3.54 0.49
CA GLY A 76 -13.77 2.60 1.60
C GLY A 76 -14.97 2.94 2.47
N LEU A 77 -14.93 2.63 3.76
CA LEU A 77 -16.01 2.72 4.75
C LEU A 77 -17.21 1.79 4.43
N ILE A 78 -17.75 1.87 3.20
CA ILE A 78 -18.86 1.04 2.70
C ILE A 78 -18.32 -0.13 1.85
N TYR A 79 -17.33 0.16 0.98
CA TYR A 79 -16.68 -0.85 0.16
C TYR A 79 -15.57 -1.56 0.93
N SER A 80 -15.32 -2.83 0.61
CA SER A 80 -14.19 -3.55 1.18
C SER A 80 -12.87 -3.12 0.55
N THR A 81 -11.76 -3.29 1.29
CA THR A 81 -10.40 -3.12 0.72
C THR A 81 -10.23 -3.91 -0.57
N ALA A 82 -10.80 -5.12 -0.65
CA ALA A 82 -10.73 -5.96 -1.85
C ALA A 82 -11.43 -5.32 -3.07
N ASP A 83 -12.49 -4.55 -2.88
CA ASP A 83 -13.18 -3.86 -3.98
C ASP A 83 -12.36 -2.69 -4.52
N ILE A 84 -11.76 -1.90 -3.63
CA ILE A 84 -10.85 -0.81 -4.00
C ILE A 84 -9.60 -1.36 -4.71
N LEU A 85 -8.98 -2.41 -4.14
CA LEU A 85 -7.83 -3.08 -4.75
C LEU A 85 -8.15 -3.62 -6.14
N ARG A 86 -9.28 -4.27 -6.31
CA ARG A 86 -9.71 -4.83 -7.59
C ARG A 86 -9.90 -3.73 -8.65
N ALA A 87 -10.50 -2.61 -8.27
CA ALA A 87 -10.65 -1.46 -9.15
C ALA A 87 -9.29 -0.86 -9.52
N ALA A 88 -8.40 -0.64 -8.53
CA ALA A 88 -7.05 -0.15 -8.76
C ALA A 88 -6.27 -1.06 -9.73
N PHE A 89 -6.29 -2.39 -9.51
CA PHE A 89 -5.62 -3.36 -10.39
C PHE A 89 -6.17 -3.35 -11.82
N LYS A 90 -7.48 -3.33 -11.96
CA LYS A 90 -8.13 -3.48 -13.27
C LYS A 90 -8.08 -2.23 -14.12
N CYS A 91 -8.22 -1.06 -13.50
CA CYS A 91 -8.28 0.22 -14.20
C CYS A 91 -6.91 0.89 -14.32
N ILE A 92 -6.14 0.94 -13.24
CA ILE A 92 -4.89 1.69 -13.17
C ILE A 92 -3.69 0.79 -13.51
N GLY A 93 -3.61 -0.39 -12.85
CA GLY A 93 -2.51 -1.34 -13.00
C GLY A 93 -1.28 -0.98 -12.16
N ALA A 94 -0.24 -1.81 -12.25
CA ALA A 94 1.01 -1.60 -11.55
C ALA A 94 1.91 -0.56 -12.25
N LYS A 95 2.83 0.04 -11.49
CA LYS A 95 3.92 0.88 -12.04
C LYS A 95 4.80 0.05 -12.97
N PRO A 96 5.40 0.67 -14.02
CA PRO A 96 6.43 0.01 -14.81
C PRO A 96 7.52 -0.59 -13.91
N ALA A 97 8.01 -1.77 -14.26
CA ALA A 97 9.01 -2.54 -13.51
C ALA A 97 8.57 -3.09 -12.12
N ILE A 98 7.38 -2.77 -11.64
CA ILE A 98 6.80 -3.35 -10.43
C ILE A 98 5.80 -4.43 -10.83
N LYS A 99 6.02 -5.65 -10.35
CA LYS A 99 5.12 -6.79 -10.60
C LYS A 99 4.16 -7.04 -9.44
N THR A 100 4.50 -6.59 -8.25
CA THR A 100 3.76 -6.84 -7.02
C THR A 100 3.26 -5.54 -6.42
N ILE A 101 1.95 -5.36 -6.38
CA ILE A 101 1.32 -4.31 -5.58
C ILE A 101 1.32 -4.76 -4.12
N SER A 102 1.61 -3.84 -3.22
CA SER A 102 1.70 -4.09 -1.78
C SER A 102 1.05 -2.95 -0.99
N SER A 103 1.15 -3.01 0.31
CA SER A 103 0.67 -1.95 1.19
C SER A 103 1.67 -1.67 2.31
N VAL A 104 1.61 -0.46 2.85
CA VAL A 104 2.39 -0.07 4.02
C VAL A 104 1.48 0.49 5.10
N ILE A 105 1.84 0.31 6.35
CA ILE A 105 1.30 1.06 7.49
C ILE A 105 2.44 1.90 8.08
N VAL A 106 2.19 3.19 8.27
CA VAL A 106 3.06 4.06 9.06
C VAL A 106 2.68 3.91 10.53
N MET A 107 3.57 3.31 11.30
CA MET A 107 3.47 3.21 12.75
C MET A 107 4.18 4.41 13.36
N HIS A 108 3.53 5.15 14.24
CA HIS A 108 4.13 6.35 14.85
C HIS A 108 3.85 6.42 16.35
N LYS A 109 4.84 6.89 17.08
CA LYS A 109 4.73 7.16 18.51
C LYS A 109 5.74 8.21 18.91
N ASP A 110 5.28 9.29 19.51
CA ASP A 110 6.10 10.47 19.80
C ASP A 110 6.82 10.93 18.53
N ASP A 111 8.15 11.00 18.50
CA ASP A 111 8.95 11.38 17.33
C ASP A 111 9.33 10.17 16.46
N GLU A 112 9.03 8.97 16.88
CA GLU A 112 9.36 7.75 16.14
C GLU A 112 8.35 7.49 15.02
N GLN A 113 8.86 7.18 13.82
CA GLN A 113 8.07 6.81 12.66
C GLN A 113 8.69 5.58 11.98
N LEU A 114 7.91 4.52 11.85
CA LEU A 114 8.32 3.25 11.27
C LEU A 114 7.35 2.84 10.16
N ILE A 115 7.83 2.09 9.19
CA ILE A 115 7.01 1.51 8.13
C ILE A 115 6.97 0.00 8.30
N PHE A 116 5.76 -0.55 8.43
CA PHE A 116 5.52 -2.00 8.42
C PHE A 116 4.86 -2.40 7.10
N THR A 117 5.35 -3.45 6.44
CA THR A 117 4.88 -3.93 5.14
C THR A 117 4.93 -5.46 5.05
N ASP A 118 4.04 -6.14 4.40
CA ASP A 118 2.76 -5.86 3.75
C ASP A 118 1.61 -6.35 4.64
N PRO A 119 0.76 -5.48 5.19
CA PRO A 119 -0.28 -5.89 6.13
C PRO A 119 -1.60 -6.34 5.49
N SER A 120 -1.79 -6.15 4.16
CA SER A 120 -3.14 -6.31 3.60
C SER A 120 -3.25 -6.85 2.16
N THR A 121 -2.14 -7.05 1.44
CA THR A 121 -2.21 -7.30 -0.01
C THR A 121 -1.75 -8.71 -0.40
N VAL A 122 -0.53 -9.11 -0.07
CA VAL A 122 0.06 -10.38 -0.50
C VAL A 122 0.14 -11.37 0.65
N GLN A 123 -0.68 -12.43 0.62
CA GLN A 123 -0.79 -13.40 1.73
C GLN A 123 0.50 -14.18 1.95
N LYS A 124 1.04 -14.79 0.90
CA LYS A 124 2.27 -15.60 0.91
C LYS A 124 3.15 -15.17 -0.25
N PRO A 125 4.03 -14.18 -0.06
CA PRO A 125 4.89 -13.71 -1.13
C PRO A 125 6.01 -14.70 -1.45
N SER A 126 6.42 -14.77 -2.72
CA SER A 126 7.72 -15.35 -3.12
C SER A 126 8.87 -14.42 -2.73
N ALA A 127 10.12 -14.88 -2.89
CA ALA A 127 11.30 -14.04 -2.64
C ALA A 127 11.29 -12.77 -3.51
N GLU A 128 10.98 -12.89 -4.80
CA GLU A 128 10.88 -11.76 -5.73
C GLU A 128 9.75 -10.80 -5.33
N GLN A 129 8.62 -11.33 -4.87
CA GLN A 129 7.51 -10.51 -4.39
C GLN A 129 7.88 -9.76 -3.10
N LEU A 130 8.61 -10.39 -2.17
CA LEU A 130 9.14 -9.71 -0.98
C LEU A 130 10.10 -8.57 -1.35
N VAL A 131 10.90 -8.75 -2.41
CA VAL A 131 11.79 -7.68 -2.92
C VAL A 131 10.98 -6.54 -3.52
N ASP A 132 9.95 -6.81 -4.29
CA ASP A 132 9.06 -5.77 -4.82
C ASP A 132 8.35 -5.02 -3.67
N ILE A 133 7.86 -5.74 -2.67
CA ILE A 133 7.25 -5.18 -1.44
C ILE A 133 8.24 -4.25 -0.73
N ALA A 134 9.49 -4.69 -0.56
CA ALA A 134 10.55 -3.88 0.03
C ALA A 134 10.84 -2.62 -0.80
N ALA A 135 10.98 -2.76 -2.12
CA ALA A 135 11.23 -1.65 -3.03
C ALA A 135 10.10 -0.59 -2.97
N ASN A 136 8.86 -1.02 -2.95
CA ASN A 136 7.69 -0.16 -2.79
C ASN A 136 7.73 0.60 -1.45
N ALA A 137 8.00 -0.08 -0.34
CA ALA A 137 8.04 0.52 0.99
C ALA A 137 9.23 1.49 1.18
N ILE A 138 10.40 1.16 0.64
CA ILE A 138 11.59 2.03 0.61
C ILE A 138 11.32 3.29 -0.22
N SER A 139 10.69 3.14 -1.39
CA SER A 139 10.29 4.27 -2.22
C SER A 139 9.30 5.20 -1.50
N PHE A 140 8.33 4.61 -0.79
CA PHE A 140 7.38 5.35 0.03
C PHE A 140 8.09 6.10 1.18
N ALA A 141 9.02 5.44 1.91
CA ALA A 141 9.80 6.07 2.96
C ALA A 141 10.57 7.29 2.46
N ASN A 142 11.24 7.16 1.29
CA ASN A 142 11.96 8.26 0.66
C ASN A 142 11.01 9.42 0.28
N MET A 143 9.84 9.11 -0.29
CA MET A 143 8.83 10.12 -0.65
C MET A 143 8.35 10.90 0.59
N MET A 144 8.20 10.20 1.73
CA MET A 144 7.75 10.79 3.00
C MET A 144 8.89 11.41 3.81
N ASN A 145 10.12 11.43 3.28
CA ASN A 145 11.33 11.88 4.00
C ASN A 145 11.56 11.15 5.34
N MET A 146 11.22 9.85 5.38
CA MET A 146 11.41 8.95 6.51
C MET A 146 12.69 8.12 6.34
N ASN A 147 13.13 7.46 7.40
CA ASN A 147 14.24 6.51 7.32
C ASN A 147 13.85 5.33 6.42
N SER A 148 14.56 5.15 5.31
CA SER A 148 14.28 4.17 4.27
C SER A 148 15.12 2.88 4.37
N LEU A 149 15.94 2.71 5.42
CA LEU A 149 16.71 1.47 5.59
C LEU A 149 15.76 0.31 5.93
N GLY A 150 15.73 -0.70 5.05
CA GLY A 150 14.85 -1.86 5.16
C GLY A 150 15.48 -3.02 5.94
N ALA A 151 14.67 -3.71 6.73
CA ALA A 151 15.04 -4.95 7.41
C ALA A 151 14.03 -6.05 7.06
N PHE A 152 14.50 -7.16 6.49
CA PHE A 152 13.70 -8.35 6.22
C PHE A 152 13.57 -9.21 7.47
N LEU A 153 12.34 -9.46 7.88
CA LEU A 153 12.03 -10.12 9.15
C LEU A 153 11.74 -11.62 9.00
N THR A 154 12.23 -12.37 9.97
CA THR A 154 11.87 -13.77 10.21
C THR A 154 12.19 -14.13 11.67
N TYR A 155 11.97 -15.38 12.06
CA TYR A 155 12.36 -15.87 13.39
C TYR A 155 13.86 -16.22 13.52
N SER A 156 14.65 -16.00 12.47
CA SER A 156 16.10 -16.23 12.40
C SER A 156 16.86 -14.92 12.33
N THR A 157 18.05 -14.87 12.95
CA THR A 157 19.02 -13.79 12.78
C THR A 157 20.37 -14.42 12.47
N ASN A 158 21.03 -14.01 11.38
CA ASN A 158 22.36 -14.46 11.00
C ASN A 158 22.49 -16.00 11.00
N ASN A 159 21.57 -16.67 10.31
CA ASN A 159 21.49 -18.14 10.19
C ASN A 159 21.23 -18.92 11.50
N SER A 160 20.70 -18.29 12.54
CA SER A 160 20.38 -18.97 13.80
C SER A 160 19.23 -19.97 13.67
N GLY A 161 18.34 -19.80 12.69
CA GLY A 161 17.19 -20.68 12.42
C GLY A 161 17.26 -21.30 11.02
N LYS A 162 16.63 -22.46 10.87
CA LYS A 162 16.47 -23.17 9.59
C LYS A 162 14.99 -23.39 9.28
N GLY A 163 14.64 -23.46 8.01
CA GLY A 163 13.28 -23.75 7.53
C GLY A 163 12.85 -22.85 6.40
N GLU A 164 11.66 -23.10 5.88
CA GLU A 164 11.13 -22.47 4.68
C GLU A 164 11.12 -20.93 4.76
N ASN A 165 10.64 -20.37 5.87
CA ASN A 165 10.56 -18.91 6.01
C ASN A 165 11.95 -18.22 6.08
N PRO A 166 12.93 -18.67 6.92
CA PRO A 166 14.29 -18.11 6.88
C PRO A 166 14.95 -18.24 5.50
N ASP A 167 14.77 -19.37 4.82
CA ASP A 167 15.38 -19.60 3.51
C ASP A 167 14.77 -18.65 2.46
N LEU A 168 13.44 -18.48 2.44
CA LEU A 168 12.74 -17.52 1.62
C LEU A 168 13.25 -16.08 1.86
N VAL A 169 13.40 -15.70 3.13
CA VAL A 169 13.85 -14.34 3.49
C VAL A 169 15.31 -14.12 3.11
N ARG A 170 16.21 -15.11 3.28
CA ARG A 170 17.61 -15.01 2.82
C ARG A 170 17.70 -14.82 1.31
N GLU A 171 16.89 -15.56 0.55
CA GLU A 171 16.82 -15.39 -0.90
C GLU A 171 16.32 -13.98 -1.27
N ALA A 172 15.29 -13.47 -0.60
CA ALA A 172 14.81 -12.11 -0.80
C ALA A 172 15.89 -11.05 -0.48
N VAL A 173 16.62 -11.20 0.63
CA VAL A 173 17.74 -10.29 0.97
C VAL A 173 18.82 -10.31 -0.11
N LYS A 174 19.19 -11.48 -0.62
CA LYS A 174 20.17 -11.63 -1.70
C LYS A 174 19.72 -10.86 -2.95
N ILE A 175 18.50 -11.11 -3.43
CA ILE A 175 17.94 -10.44 -4.61
C ILE A 175 17.83 -8.92 -4.37
N ALA A 176 17.40 -8.49 -3.19
CA ALA A 176 17.28 -7.08 -2.85
C ALA A 176 18.64 -6.37 -2.89
N THR A 177 19.69 -7.02 -2.37
CA THR A 177 21.07 -6.52 -2.38
C THR A 177 21.60 -6.43 -3.81
N GLU A 178 21.37 -7.46 -4.64
CA GLU A 178 21.75 -7.47 -6.05
C GLU A 178 21.05 -6.37 -6.86
N ARG A 179 19.80 -6.01 -6.50
CA ARG A 179 19.05 -4.88 -7.08
C ARG A 179 19.47 -3.52 -6.50
N GLY A 180 20.39 -3.46 -5.56
CA GLY A 180 20.87 -2.22 -4.94
C GLY A 180 19.86 -1.53 -4.02
N LEU A 181 18.92 -2.27 -3.44
CA LEU A 181 17.99 -1.70 -2.48
C LEU A 181 18.68 -1.34 -1.16
N ASN A 182 18.20 -0.28 -0.51
CA ASN A 182 18.69 0.17 0.80
C ASN A 182 18.19 -0.77 1.92
N VAL A 183 18.86 -1.92 2.10
CA VAL A 183 18.45 -2.95 3.06
C VAL A 183 19.63 -3.42 3.92
N ILE A 184 19.31 -3.92 5.10
CA ILE A 184 20.28 -4.58 5.96
C ILE A 184 20.65 -5.95 5.36
N ASN A 185 21.93 -6.28 5.40
CA ASN A 185 22.53 -7.44 4.76
C ASN A 185 22.30 -8.75 5.56
N GLY A 186 21.11 -9.27 5.58
CA GLY A 186 20.76 -10.56 6.17
C GLY A 186 19.37 -10.56 6.80
N GLU A 187 18.88 -11.76 7.06
CA GLU A 187 17.62 -11.96 7.73
C GLU A 187 17.76 -11.72 9.24
N MET A 188 16.68 -11.20 9.85
CA MET A 188 16.72 -10.96 11.29
C MET A 188 15.37 -11.05 11.97
N GLN A 189 15.42 -11.36 13.26
CA GLN A 189 14.29 -11.23 14.17
C GLN A 189 13.97 -9.74 14.38
N PHE A 190 12.74 -9.44 14.77
CA PHE A 190 12.29 -8.07 14.98
C PHE A 190 13.16 -7.31 15.99
N ASP A 191 13.54 -7.94 17.10
CA ASP A 191 14.40 -7.33 18.12
C ASP A 191 15.78 -6.92 17.56
N SER A 192 16.38 -7.77 16.70
CA SER A 192 17.64 -7.46 16.04
C SER A 192 17.47 -6.39 14.94
N ALA A 193 16.30 -6.32 14.31
CA ALA A 193 16.01 -5.31 13.31
C ALA A 193 15.76 -3.94 13.94
N TYR A 194 15.16 -3.90 15.12
CA TYR A 194 14.75 -2.69 15.82
C TYR A 194 15.84 -2.14 16.76
N ASP A 195 16.46 -2.98 17.59
CA ASP A 195 17.47 -2.58 18.59
C ASP A 195 18.89 -2.82 18.08
N LEU A 196 19.68 -1.75 17.97
CA LEU A 196 21.07 -1.80 17.53
C LEU A 196 21.98 -2.60 18.48
N ASN A 197 21.73 -2.61 19.81
CA ASN A 197 22.53 -3.36 20.76
C ASN A 197 22.28 -4.86 20.59
N VAL A 198 21.02 -5.25 20.38
CA VAL A 198 20.66 -6.64 20.08
C VAL A 198 21.26 -7.06 18.74
N ARG A 199 21.22 -6.20 17.72
CA ARG A 199 21.84 -6.48 16.42
C ARG A 199 23.34 -6.66 16.53
N LYS A 200 24.04 -5.76 17.23
CA LYS A 200 25.48 -5.89 17.45
C LYS A 200 25.86 -7.22 18.12
N ALA A 201 25.05 -7.66 19.07
CA ALA A 201 25.29 -8.92 19.76
C ALA A 201 25.02 -10.15 18.89
N LYS A 202 23.91 -10.16 18.14
CA LYS A 202 23.46 -11.33 17.33
C LYS A 202 24.06 -11.35 15.92
N PHE A 203 24.34 -10.18 15.33
CA PHE A 203 24.80 -10.04 13.95
C PHE A 203 25.80 -8.85 13.83
N PRO A 204 27.02 -8.95 14.38
CA PRO A 204 27.98 -7.85 14.41
C PRO A 204 28.43 -7.36 13.02
N SER A 205 28.41 -8.23 11.99
CA SER A 205 28.77 -7.88 10.62
C SER A 205 27.62 -7.26 9.79
N ALA A 206 26.42 -7.17 10.35
CA ALA A 206 25.31 -6.50 9.69
C ALA A 206 25.49 -4.97 9.67
N VAL A 207 24.74 -4.30 8.79
CA VAL A 207 24.66 -2.83 8.78
C VAL A 207 24.18 -2.33 10.15
N GLN A 208 25.00 -1.53 10.82
CA GLN A 208 24.74 -1.02 12.18
C GLN A 208 24.15 0.39 12.13
N LYS A 209 22.97 0.51 11.49
CA LYS A 209 22.15 1.73 11.41
C LYS A 209 20.71 1.39 11.74
N GLU A 210 19.96 2.32 12.29
CA GLU A 210 18.54 2.15 12.59
C GLU A 210 17.74 1.82 11.32
N ALA A 211 16.89 0.80 11.39
CA ALA A 211 15.95 0.48 10.33
C ALA A 211 14.69 1.33 10.47
N GLY A 212 14.16 1.79 9.35
CA GLY A 212 12.90 2.52 9.29
C GLY A 212 11.78 1.71 8.61
N VAL A 213 12.16 0.70 7.80
CA VAL A 213 11.22 -0.13 7.05
C VAL A 213 11.37 -1.60 7.46
N PHE A 214 10.29 -2.18 7.96
CA PHE A 214 10.25 -3.55 8.44
C PHE A 214 9.42 -4.41 7.47
N ILE A 215 10.10 -5.33 6.75
CA ILE A 215 9.51 -6.19 5.73
C ILE A 215 9.18 -7.54 6.38
N PHE A 216 7.90 -7.78 6.60
CA PHE A 216 7.41 -9.02 7.19
C PHE A 216 7.35 -10.15 6.14
N PRO A 217 7.57 -11.42 6.54
CA PRO A 217 7.65 -12.53 5.59
C PRO A 217 6.30 -12.89 4.94
N ASN A 218 5.20 -12.45 5.52
CA ASN A 218 3.85 -12.67 5.01
C ASN A 218 2.85 -11.68 5.65
N LEU A 219 1.67 -11.58 5.03
CA LEU A 219 0.59 -10.70 5.47
C LEU A 219 0.17 -10.95 6.92
N GLU A 220 0.05 -12.21 7.30
CA GLU A 220 -0.44 -12.60 8.63
C GLU A 220 0.47 -12.07 9.74
N SER A 221 1.79 -12.26 9.62
CA SER A 221 2.76 -11.76 10.59
C SER A 221 2.79 -10.24 10.65
N CYS A 222 2.68 -9.56 9.51
CA CYS A 222 2.62 -8.10 9.47
C CYS A 222 1.35 -7.56 10.12
N ASN A 223 0.19 -8.12 9.75
CA ASN A 223 -1.10 -7.69 10.30
C ASN A 223 -1.16 -7.88 11.83
N ILE A 224 -0.71 -9.05 12.33
CA ILE A 224 -0.63 -9.33 13.77
C ILE A 224 0.35 -8.35 14.44
N GLY A 225 1.55 -8.17 13.88
CA GLY A 225 2.56 -7.25 14.39
C GLY A 225 2.05 -5.81 14.52
N CYS A 226 1.36 -5.30 13.50
CA CYS A 226 0.71 -3.99 13.56
C CYS A 226 -0.30 -3.88 14.71
N LYS A 227 -1.15 -4.90 14.89
CA LYS A 227 -2.16 -4.89 15.97
C LYS A 227 -1.54 -4.94 17.36
N ILE A 228 -0.47 -5.72 17.55
CA ILE A 228 0.28 -5.77 18.79
C ILE A 228 0.92 -4.41 19.08
N ALA A 229 1.63 -3.81 18.12
CA ALA A 229 2.25 -2.50 18.27
C ALA A 229 1.21 -1.42 18.61
N GLN A 230 0.04 -1.42 17.93
CA GLN A 230 -1.05 -0.48 18.22
C GLN A 230 -1.60 -0.66 19.63
N ARG A 231 -1.97 -1.87 20.02
CA ARG A 231 -2.71 -2.11 21.27
C ARG A 231 -1.81 -2.15 22.49
N MET A 232 -0.69 -2.86 22.42
CA MET A 232 0.26 -3.00 23.54
C MET A 232 1.32 -1.90 23.52
N GLY A 233 1.89 -1.59 22.37
CA GLY A 233 2.93 -0.57 22.20
C GLY A 233 2.40 0.86 22.20
N LYS A 234 1.07 1.06 22.06
CA LYS A 234 0.44 2.38 21.98
C LYS A 234 0.89 3.23 20.77
N TYR A 235 1.28 2.56 19.70
CA TYR A 235 1.55 3.24 18.43
C TYR A 235 0.25 3.69 17.76
N GLY A 236 0.24 4.88 17.18
CA GLY A 236 -0.68 5.25 16.13
C GLY A 236 -0.35 4.47 14.86
N ALA A 237 -1.31 4.33 13.96
CA ALA A 237 -1.11 3.62 12.71
C ALA A 237 -1.91 4.27 11.60
N VAL A 238 -1.22 4.75 10.56
CA VAL A 238 -1.83 5.36 9.37
C VAL A 238 -1.70 4.39 8.19
N GLY A 239 -2.83 4.03 7.61
CA GLY A 239 -2.89 3.09 6.48
C GLY A 239 -3.92 1.98 6.67
N ALA A 240 -3.95 0.95 5.79
CA ALA A 240 -2.91 0.60 4.81
C ALA A 240 -2.89 1.55 3.60
N ILE A 241 -1.67 1.97 3.20
CA ILE A 241 -1.45 2.80 2.03
C ILE A 241 -0.96 1.92 0.89
N LEU A 242 -1.66 1.91 -0.23
CA LEU A 242 -1.32 1.10 -1.40
C LEU A 242 -0.04 1.58 -2.07
N GLN A 243 0.79 0.62 -2.45
CA GLN A 243 2.07 0.84 -3.09
C GLN A 243 2.20 0.04 -4.38
N GLY A 244 2.98 0.56 -5.33
CA GLY A 244 3.21 -0.12 -6.61
C GLY A 244 2.11 0.08 -7.66
N VAL A 245 1.01 0.74 -7.33
CA VAL A 245 -0.05 1.15 -8.29
C VAL A 245 0.44 2.36 -9.10
N ASN A 246 0.16 2.39 -10.39
CA ASN A 246 0.51 3.51 -11.28
C ASN A 246 -0.48 4.69 -11.17
N GLY A 247 -0.84 5.04 -9.94
CA GLY A 247 -1.76 6.12 -9.58
C GLY A 247 -1.99 6.15 -8.08
N ALA A 248 -2.42 7.28 -7.55
CA ALA A 248 -2.65 7.49 -6.13
C ALA A 248 -4.09 7.13 -5.74
N ILE A 249 -4.29 5.92 -5.27
CA ILE A 249 -5.58 5.44 -4.76
C ILE A 249 -5.40 4.69 -3.45
N ASN A 250 -6.20 5.02 -2.44
CA ASN A 250 -6.18 4.35 -1.14
C ASN A 250 -7.59 4.10 -0.62
N ASP A 251 -7.71 3.20 0.37
CA ASP A 251 -8.96 2.91 1.04
C ASP A 251 -8.91 3.23 2.54
N PHE A 252 -10.09 3.41 3.10
CA PHE A 252 -10.30 3.50 4.54
C PHE A 252 -10.87 2.20 5.09
N SER A 253 -10.38 1.80 6.25
CA SER A 253 -11.01 0.76 7.04
C SER A 253 -12.45 1.14 7.39
N ARG A 254 -13.35 0.16 7.50
CA ARG A 254 -14.74 0.37 7.95
C ARG A 254 -14.85 0.97 9.36
N GLY A 255 -13.80 0.91 10.14
CA GLY A 255 -13.72 1.52 11.47
C GLY A 255 -12.81 2.75 11.51
N ALA A 256 -12.55 3.40 10.37
CA ALA A 256 -11.72 4.59 10.30
C ALA A 256 -12.36 5.76 11.06
N THR A 257 -11.54 6.45 11.82
CA THR A 257 -11.89 7.71 12.49
C THR A 257 -11.75 8.90 11.53
N VAL A 258 -12.23 10.07 11.90
CA VAL A 258 -12.01 11.31 11.12
C VAL A 258 -10.51 11.59 10.95
N ALA A 259 -9.70 11.35 11.97
CA ALA A 259 -8.25 11.50 11.88
C ALA A 259 -7.64 10.57 10.83
N ASP A 260 -8.02 9.28 10.82
CA ASP A 260 -7.55 8.32 9.81
C ASP A 260 -7.92 8.78 8.39
N VAL A 261 -9.12 9.33 8.21
CA VAL A 261 -9.56 9.87 6.90
C VAL A 261 -8.68 11.03 6.47
N ILE A 262 -8.37 11.96 7.37
CA ILE A 262 -7.51 13.12 7.10
C ILE A 262 -6.10 12.66 6.73
N ASP A 263 -5.51 11.77 7.52
CA ASP A 263 -4.14 11.30 7.36
C ASP A 263 -3.95 10.52 6.06
N VAL A 264 -4.81 9.53 5.80
CA VAL A 264 -4.77 8.74 4.56
C VAL A 264 -5.02 9.61 3.33
N THR A 265 -5.97 10.56 3.40
CA THR A 265 -6.22 11.50 2.31
C THR A 265 -5.00 12.38 2.05
N SER A 266 -4.38 12.92 3.09
CA SER A 266 -3.18 13.77 2.97
C SER A 266 -2.02 13.03 2.31
N ILE A 267 -1.74 11.79 2.75
CA ILE A 267 -0.72 10.93 2.15
C ILE A 267 -1.08 10.61 0.69
N THR A 268 -2.35 10.35 0.40
CA THR A 268 -2.79 10.04 -0.97
C THR A 268 -2.60 11.23 -1.91
N ILE A 269 -2.88 12.43 -1.45
CA ILE A 269 -2.61 13.67 -2.20
C ILE A 269 -1.12 13.85 -2.46
N LEU A 270 -0.27 13.67 -1.45
CA LEU A 270 1.19 13.74 -1.59
C LEU A 270 1.69 12.71 -2.61
N ASN A 271 1.19 11.48 -2.53
CA ASN A 271 1.53 10.44 -3.50
C ASN A 271 1.06 10.82 -4.92
N GLY A 272 -0.09 11.48 -5.07
CA GLY A 272 -0.62 11.97 -6.34
C GLY A 272 0.34 12.93 -7.06
N TYR A 273 1.09 13.76 -6.33
CA TYR A 273 2.09 14.66 -6.93
C TYR A 273 3.26 13.92 -7.58
N THR A 274 3.53 12.68 -7.21
CA THR A 274 4.62 11.88 -7.82
C THR A 274 4.28 11.39 -9.22
N PHE A 275 3.01 11.52 -9.66
CA PHE A 275 2.51 11.10 -10.98
C PHE A 275 2.31 12.27 -11.96
N LYS A 276 2.61 13.50 -11.51
CA LYS A 276 2.63 14.71 -12.36
C LYS A 276 3.97 14.87 -13.03
#